data_441a2b36c18d53784acde0ab66e28abb
#
_entry.id   441a2b36c18d53784acde0ab66e28abb
#
_cell.length_a   1.000
_cell.length_b   1.000
_cell.length_c   1.000
_cell.angle_alpha   90.00
_cell.angle_beta   90.00
_cell.angle_gamma   90.00
#
_symmetry.space_group_name_H-M   'P 1'
#
loop_
_entity.id
_entity.type
_entity.pdbx_description
1 polymer ?
#
loop_
_entity_poly.entity_id
_entity_poly.type
_entity_poly.pdbx_seq_one_letter_code
_entity_poly.pdbx_strand_id
1 'polypeptide(L)'
;MLLLHRSSRLNFHGGAWVFPGGRVDLEDAGLDELSRAKSAALRETREEAGLQLDALELRTDAHWVTPQGRPKRFRTWFFWAPAPAGRVEVDGGEVLSHRWLTPANALAAHARVELELPPPTFVTLTKLLPFKRIREAMESLDEREPEYFTPRPVTVNDGIVSLYEGDAGYATEDVSAAGRRRRLIMPNAGAWRFEDFD
;
A
#
# COMPACT_ATOMS: atom_id res chain seq x y z
N MET A 1 1.53 11.90 -4.78
CA MET A 1 1.72 10.51 -5.21
C MET A 1 0.74 10.20 -6.31
N LEU A 2 1.09 9.26 -7.17
CA LEU A 2 0.20 8.73 -8.18
C LEU A 2 -0.68 7.65 -7.56
N LEU A 3 -2.00 7.77 -7.74
CA LEU A 3 -2.97 6.72 -7.49
C LEU A 3 -3.71 6.39 -8.77
N LEU A 4 -3.95 5.11 -9.01
CA LEU A 4 -4.67 4.56 -10.15
C LEU A 4 -6.02 4.01 -9.70
N HIS A 5 -7.07 4.31 -10.45
CA HIS A 5 -8.42 3.80 -10.21
C HIS A 5 -8.61 2.49 -10.98
N ARG A 6 -8.72 1.38 -10.26
CA ARG A 6 -8.91 0.06 -10.86
C ARG A 6 -10.33 -0.13 -11.37
N SER A 7 -10.46 -0.80 -12.50
CA SER A 7 -11.77 -1.18 -13.03
C SER A 7 -12.54 -2.04 -12.03
N SER A 8 -13.81 -1.71 -11.79
CA SER A 8 -14.71 -2.48 -10.89
C SER A 8 -14.98 -3.92 -11.39
N ARG A 9 -14.62 -4.23 -12.64
CA ARG A 9 -14.73 -5.58 -13.21
C ARG A 9 -13.64 -6.53 -12.71
N LEU A 10 -12.59 -6.02 -12.07
CA LEU A 10 -11.50 -6.83 -11.56
C LEU A 10 -11.89 -7.53 -10.26
N ASN A 11 -11.51 -8.82 -10.14
CA ASN A 11 -11.80 -9.63 -8.95
C ASN A 11 -11.07 -9.21 -7.68
N PHE A 12 -9.99 -8.43 -7.80
CA PHE A 12 -9.15 -8.01 -6.68
C PHE A 12 -9.03 -6.49 -6.65
N HIS A 13 -9.55 -5.88 -5.59
CA HIS A 13 -9.61 -4.43 -5.41
C HIS A 13 -10.25 -3.67 -6.59
N GLY A 14 -11.25 -4.26 -7.27
CA GLY A 14 -11.99 -3.55 -8.30
C GLY A 14 -12.73 -2.35 -7.73
N GLY A 15 -12.59 -1.18 -8.37
CA GLY A 15 -13.13 0.10 -7.90
C GLY A 15 -12.25 0.84 -6.89
N ALA A 16 -11.19 0.21 -6.36
CA ALA A 16 -10.30 0.87 -5.42
C ALA A 16 -9.23 1.73 -6.12
N TRP A 17 -8.68 2.68 -5.34
CA TRP A 17 -7.54 3.49 -5.71
C TRP A 17 -6.27 2.90 -5.10
N VAL A 18 -5.33 2.55 -5.95
CA VAL A 18 -4.09 1.85 -5.59
C VAL A 18 -2.87 2.53 -6.19
N PHE A 19 -1.68 2.16 -5.74
CA PHE A 19 -0.45 2.48 -6.45
C PHE A 19 -0.34 1.62 -7.71
N PRO A 20 0.42 2.04 -8.75
CA PRO A 20 0.74 1.18 -9.88
C PRO A 20 1.36 -0.14 -9.42
N GLY A 21 0.97 -1.26 -10.03
CA GLY A 21 1.54 -2.55 -9.73
C GLY A 21 0.63 -3.74 -9.97
N GLY A 22 1.24 -4.89 -10.16
CA GLY A 22 0.56 -6.13 -10.48
C GLY A 22 1.30 -7.36 -9.99
N ARG A 23 1.24 -8.44 -10.74
CA ARG A 23 1.85 -9.71 -10.39
C ARG A 23 3.29 -9.77 -10.88
N VAL A 24 4.08 -10.57 -10.18
CA VAL A 24 5.38 -10.99 -10.67
C VAL A 24 5.15 -12.10 -11.70
N ASP A 25 5.54 -11.85 -12.93
CA ASP A 25 5.46 -12.82 -14.02
C ASP A 25 6.75 -13.66 -14.12
N LEU A 26 6.69 -14.76 -14.89
CA LEU A 26 7.85 -15.63 -15.07
C LEU A 26 9.01 -14.93 -15.79
N GLU A 27 8.67 -13.94 -16.60
CA GLU A 27 9.62 -13.17 -17.42
C GLU A 27 10.28 -12.02 -16.65
N ASP A 28 9.75 -11.65 -15.46
CA ASP A 28 10.35 -10.62 -14.63
C ASP A 28 11.73 -11.07 -14.13
N ALA A 29 12.75 -10.28 -14.49
CA ALA A 29 14.14 -10.59 -14.20
C ALA A 29 14.47 -10.48 -12.70
N GLY A 30 15.38 -11.33 -12.23
CA GLY A 30 15.88 -11.30 -10.86
C GLY A 30 16.28 -12.69 -10.35
N LEU A 31 17.24 -12.72 -9.42
CA LEU A 31 17.77 -13.95 -8.83
C LEU A 31 16.94 -14.41 -7.60
N ASP A 32 16.21 -13.49 -6.98
CA ASP A 32 15.41 -13.73 -5.79
C ASP A 32 14.01 -13.07 -5.91
N GLU A 33 13.17 -13.30 -4.91
CA GLU A 33 11.80 -12.78 -4.87
C GLU A 33 11.77 -11.24 -4.93
N LEU A 34 12.65 -10.55 -4.20
CA LEU A 34 12.67 -9.10 -4.12
C LEU A 34 13.09 -8.46 -5.45
N SER A 35 14.14 -8.97 -6.07
CA SER A 35 14.63 -8.46 -7.37
C SER A 35 13.59 -8.67 -8.49
N ARG A 36 12.91 -9.81 -8.50
CA ARG A 36 11.79 -10.05 -9.43
C ARG A 36 10.60 -9.14 -9.17
N ALA A 37 10.27 -8.89 -7.90
CA ALA A 37 9.21 -7.94 -7.54
C ALA A 37 9.54 -6.50 -7.96
N LYS A 38 10.81 -6.08 -7.87
CA LYS A 38 11.27 -4.79 -8.40
C LYS A 38 11.09 -4.70 -9.91
N SER A 39 11.48 -5.75 -10.66
CA SER A 39 11.29 -5.81 -12.11
C SER A 39 9.81 -5.73 -12.49
N ALA A 40 8.95 -6.47 -11.79
CA ALA A 40 7.50 -6.40 -11.98
C ALA A 40 6.96 -4.99 -11.71
N ALA A 41 7.38 -4.33 -10.62
CA ALA A 41 6.93 -2.97 -10.31
C ALA A 41 7.29 -1.95 -11.40
N LEU A 42 8.48 -2.08 -11.99
CA LEU A 42 8.91 -1.23 -13.12
C LEU A 42 8.07 -1.49 -14.38
N ARG A 43 7.87 -2.77 -14.73
CA ARG A 43 7.05 -3.18 -15.88
C ARG A 43 5.61 -2.71 -15.74
N GLU A 44 4.97 -3.04 -14.63
CA GLU A 44 3.57 -2.69 -14.34
C GLU A 44 3.34 -1.19 -14.33
N THR A 45 4.25 -0.40 -13.73
CA THR A 45 4.15 1.07 -13.76
C THR A 45 4.19 1.62 -15.19
N ARG A 46 4.99 1.01 -16.07
CA ARG A 46 5.03 1.40 -17.48
C ARG A 46 3.75 0.99 -18.21
N GLU A 47 3.22 -0.20 -17.95
CA GLU A 47 2.02 -0.74 -18.59
C GLU A 47 0.75 -0.01 -18.14
N GLU A 48 0.58 0.19 -16.82
CA GLU A 48 -0.63 0.80 -16.25
C GLU A 48 -0.65 2.34 -16.30
N ALA A 49 0.52 2.99 -16.33
CA ALA A 49 0.61 4.45 -16.21
C ALA A 49 1.47 5.13 -17.28
N GLY A 50 2.12 4.39 -18.19
CA GLY A 50 3.01 4.94 -19.20
C GLY A 50 4.30 5.55 -18.65
N LEU A 51 4.61 5.35 -17.35
CA LEU A 51 5.76 5.95 -16.70
C LEU A 51 6.95 4.99 -16.64
N GLN A 52 8.11 5.47 -17.07
CA GLN A 52 9.36 4.71 -16.97
C GLN A 52 10.16 5.18 -15.76
N LEU A 53 10.16 4.36 -14.69
CA LEU A 53 10.92 4.62 -13.47
C LEU A 53 12.40 4.25 -13.65
N ASP A 54 13.28 4.93 -12.91
CA ASP A 54 14.67 4.52 -12.78
C ASP A 54 14.80 3.40 -11.72
N ALA A 55 15.31 2.25 -12.16
CA ALA A 55 15.51 1.09 -11.29
C ALA A 55 16.47 1.38 -10.13
N LEU A 56 17.44 2.29 -10.32
CA LEU A 56 18.39 2.68 -9.28
C LEU A 56 17.77 3.54 -8.18
N GLU A 57 16.66 4.21 -8.47
CA GLU A 57 15.94 5.04 -7.51
C GLU A 57 14.79 4.30 -6.80
N LEU A 58 14.55 3.02 -7.14
CA LEU A 58 13.51 2.22 -6.52
C LEU A 58 13.94 1.74 -5.12
N ARG A 59 13.28 2.23 -4.06
CA ARG A 59 13.55 1.86 -2.67
C ARG A 59 12.43 0.96 -2.14
N THR A 60 12.83 -0.07 -1.36
CA THR A 60 11.87 -1.00 -0.75
C THR A 60 11.30 -0.39 0.52
N ASP A 61 9.98 -0.29 0.61
CA ASP A 61 9.28 0.21 1.81
C ASP A 61 8.81 -0.93 2.70
N ALA A 62 8.00 -1.83 2.16
CA ALA A 62 7.33 -2.84 2.98
C ALA A 62 6.97 -4.09 2.20
N HIS A 63 6.76 -5.18 2.95
CA HIS A 63 6.23 -6.44 2.47
C HIS A 63 4.91 -6.75 3.18
N TRP A 64 3.85 -6.93 2.39
CA TRP A 64 2.51 -7.22 2.88
C TRP A 64 2.09 -8.62 2.54
N VAL A 65 1.49 -9.31 3.50
CA VAL A 65 0.91 -10.65 3.30
C VAL A 65 -0.61 -10.56 3.48
N THR A 66 -1.36 -11.17 2.58
CA THR A 66 -2.82 -11.26 2.75
C THR A 66 -3.16 -12.01 4.05
N PRO A 67 -4.14 -11.56 4.85
CA PRO A 67 -4.57 -12.24 6.07
C PRO A 67 -4.86 -13.73 5.87
N GLN A 68 -4.68 -14.52 6.92
CA GLN A 68 -5.07 -15.93 6.91
C GLN A 68 -6.60 -16.07 6.72
N GLY A 69 -7.03 -17.23 6.20
CA GLY A 69 -8.46 -17.50 5.96
C GLY A 69 -9.03 -16.91 4.66
N ARG A 70 -8.23 -16.18 3.87
CA ARG A 70 -8.67 -15.70 2.55
C ARG A 70 -8.42 -16.76 1.47
N PRO A 71 -9.35 -16.93 0.49
CA PRO A 71 -9.23 -17.93 -0.59
C PRO A 71 -7.98 -17.77 -1.45
N LYS A 72 -7.55 -16.53 -1.65
CA LYS A 72 -6.31 -16.19 -2.35
C LYS A 72 -5.42 -15.38 -1.43
N ARG A 73 -4.17 -15.74 -1.35
CA ARG A 73 -3.17 -15.05 -0.56
C ARG A 73 -2.08 -14.53 -1.47
N PHE A 74 -1.73 -13.27 -1.27
CA PHE A 74 -0.68 -12.57 -1.99
C PHE A 74 0.40 -12.16 -1.01
N ARG A 75 1.63 -12.13 -1.50
CA ARG A 75 2.77 -11.46 -0.91
C ARG A 75 3.09 -10.30 -1.82
N THR A 76 3.06 -9.08 -1.29
CA THR A 76 3.16 -7.86 -2.09
C THR A 76 4.26 -6.98 -1.53
N TRP A 77 5.28 -6.73 -2.33
CA TRP A 77 6.31 -5.76 -2.04
C TRP A 77 5.85 -4.36 -2.42
N PHE A 78 6.08 -3.40 -1.55
CA PHE A 78 5.84 -1.98 -1.79
C PHE A 78 7.16 -1.26 -1.97
N PHE A 79 7.21 -0.43 -3.00
CA PHE A 79 8.39 0.35 -3.35
C PHE A 79 8.02 1.82 -3.48
N TRP A 80 8.98 2.68 -3.20
CA TRP A 80 8.88 4.10 -3.49
C TRP A 80 9.92 4.47 -4.53
N ALA A 81 9.55 5.38 -5.44
CA ALA A 81 10.44 5.98 -6.42
C ALA A 81 10.01 7.42 -6.71
N PRO A 82 10.93 8.33 -7.03
CA PRO A 82 10.58 9.61 -7.61
C PRO A 82 9.83 9.40 -8.93
N ALA A 83 8.77 10.16 -9.13
CA ALA A 83 8.08 10.10 -10.40
C ALA A 83 8.90 10.80 -11.49
N PRO A 84 9.10 10.18 -12.66
CA PRO A 84 9.76 10.83 -13.77
C PRO A 84 8.92 11.98 -14.31
N ALA A 85 9.57 12.89 -15.03
CA ALA A 85 8.83 13.85 -15.85
C ALA A 85 8.08 13.10 -16.96
N GLY A 86 6.82 13.47 -17.16
CA GLY A 86 6.00 12.84 -18.20
C GLY A 86 4.51 12.95 -17.90
N ARG A 87 3.71 12.56 -18.89
CA ARG A 87 2.26 12.46 -18.77
C ARG A 87 1.89 11.02 -18.39
N VAL A 88 0.97 10.88 -17.47
CA VAL A 88 0.39 9.56 -17.16
C VAL A 88 -0.60 9.19 -18.25
N GLU A 89 -0.41 8.02 -18.83
CA GLU A 89 -1.29 7.42 -19.82
C GLU A 89 -1.76 6.07 -19.29
N VAL A 90 -3.04 6.02 -18.88
CA VAL A 90 -3.63 4.78 -18.37
C VAL A 90 -4.02 3.84 -19.52
N ASP A 91 -3.95 2.53 -19.28
CA ASP A 91 -4.24 1.49 -20.27
C ASP A 91 -5.72 1.44 -20.70
N GLY A 92 -6.63 2.01 -19.90
CA GLY A 92 -8.07 2.06 -20.17
C GLY A 92 -8.81 0.72 -20.01
N GLY A 93 -8.10 -0.34 -19.70
CA GLY A 93 -8.64 -1.69 -19.47
C GLY A 93 -8.75 -2.04 -17.99
N GLU A 94 -7.62 -2.27 -17.35
CA GLU A 94 -7.53 -2.54 -15.91
C GLU A 94 -7.57 -1.26 -15.09
N VAL A 95 -6.95 -0.18 -15.59
CA VAL A 95 -6.90 1.13 -14.98
C VAL A 95 -7.75 2.12 -15.77
N LEU A 96 -8.74 2.73 -15.12
CA LEU A 96 -9.69 3.63 -15.77
C LEU A 96 -9.29 5.11 -15.73
N SER A 97 -8.58 5.50 -14.68
CA SER A 97 -8.15 6.88 -14.45
C SER A 97 -7.03 6.95 -13.44
N HIS A 98 -6.43 8.14 -13.31
CA HIS A 98 -5.38 8.39 -12.35
C HIS A 98 -5.57 9.73 -11.64
N ARG A 99 -4.96 9.88 -10.46
CA ARG A 99 -4.87 11.14 -9.71
C ARG A 99 -3.49 11.32 -9.10
N TRP A 100 -2.98 12.55 -9.17
CA TRP A 100 -1.86 13.00 -8.38
C TRP A 100 -2.39 13.68 -7.12
N LEU A 101 -2.12 13.10 -5.96
CA LEU A 101 -2.60 13.61 -4.67
C LEU A 101 -1.43 13.69 -3.67
N THR A 102 -1.53 14.65 -2.74
CA THR A 102 -0.72 14.56 -1.51
C THR A 102 -1.25 13.44 -0.62
N PRO A 103 -0.43 12.86 0.30
CA PRO A 103 -0.93 11.88 1.27
C PRO A 103 -2.16 12.38 2.02
N ALA A 104 -2.10 13.61 2.53
CA ALA A 104 -3.19 14.22 3.28
C ALA A 104 -4.49 14.35 2.47
N ASN A 105 -4.40 14.76 1.19
CA ASN A 105 -5.58 14.89 0.33
C ASN A 105 -6.20 13.53 -0.01
N ALA A 106 -5.37 12.49 -0.23
CA ALA A 106 -5.86 11.15 -0.50
C ALA A 106 -6.60 10.56 0.73
N LEU A 107 -6.02 10.69 1.93
CA LEU A 107 -6.64 10.24 3.16
C LEU A 107 -7.91 11.03 3.50
N ALA A 108 -7.92 12.35 3.26
CA ALA A 108 -9.12 13.17 3.44
C ALA A 108 -10.24 12.78 2.45
N ALA A 109 -9.90 12.46 1.19
CA ALA A 109 -10.88 11.98 0.22
C ALA A 109 -11.42 10.58 0.59
N HIS A 110 -10.58 9.70 1.15
CA HIS A 110 -11.02 8.41 1.69
C HIS A 110 -12.00 8.59 2.86
N ALA A 111 -11.72 9.51 3.80
CA ALA A 111 -12.60 9.79 4.93
C ALA A 111 -13.98 10.35 4.49
N ARG A 112 -14.04 10.99 3.31
CA ARG A 112 -15.30 11.45 2.68
C ARG A 112 -15.94 10.42 1.75
N VAL A 113 -15.41 9.18 1.72
CA VAL A 113 -15.87 8.08 0.85
C VAL A 113 -15.79 8.42 -0.66
N GLU A 114 -14.93 9.37 -1.04
CA GLU A 114 -14.67 9.72 -2.45
C GLU A 114 -13.63 8.80 -3.10
N LEU A 115 -12.76 8.20 -2.29
CA LEU A 115 -11.76 7.21 -2.71
C LEU A 115 -11.88 5.97 -1.82
N GLU A 116 -12.00 4.80 -2.42
CA GLU A 116 -11.81 3.55 -1.70
C GLU A 116 -10.32 3.20 -1.70
N LEU A 117 -9.71 3.14 -0.51
CA LEU A 117 -8.31 2.79 -0.34
C LEU A 117 -8.19 1.41 0.33
N PRO A 118 -7.46 0.45 -0.25
CA PRO A 118 -7.10 -0.78 0.46
C PRO A 118 -6.23 -0.49 1.69
N PRO A 119 -6.28 -1.34 2.74
CA PRO A 119 -5.49 -1.16 3.96
C PRO A 119 -3.99 -0.89 3.73
N PRO A 120 -3.27 -1.63 2.86
CA PRO A 120 -1.86 -1.33 2.58
C PRO A 120 -1.65 0.07 2.00
N THR A 121 -2.51 0.50 1.06
CA THR A 121 -2.44 1.84 0.47
C THR A 121 -2.69 2.91 1.53
N PHE A 122 -3.70 2.73 2.38
CA PHE A 122 -4.03 3.66 3.48
C PHE A 122 -2.84 3.81 4.46
N VAL A 123 -2.26 2.69 4.91
CA VAL A 123 -1.12 2.70 5.84
C VAL A 123 0.10 3.38 5.22
N THR A 124 0.44 3.05 3.96
CA THR A 124 1.55 3.69 3.24
C THR A 124 1.34 5.20 3.13
N LEU A 125 0.12 5.65 2.80
CA LEU A 125 -0.23 7.07 2.75
C LEU A 125 -0.08 7.75 4.12
N THR A 126 -0.49 7.08 5.20
CA THR A 126 -0.34 7.60 6.56
C THR A 126 1.13 7.76 6.95
N LYS A 127 1.97 6.78 6.61
CA LYS A 127 3.42 6.83 6.85
C LYS A 127 4.13 7.94 6.06
N LEU A 128 3.55 8.37 4.94
CA LEU A 128 4.08 9.47 4.14
C LEU A 128 3.71 10.87 4.64
N LEU A 129 2.74 11.00 5.57
CA LEU A 129 2.31 12.30 6.09
C LEU A 129 3.42 13.18 6.71
N PRO A 130 4.41 12.63 7.45
CA PRO A 130 5.44 13.45 8.06
C PRO A 130 6.37 14.16 7.06
N PHE A 131 6.52 13.59 5.85
CA PHE A 131 7.49 14.08 4.88
C PHE A 131 6.94 15.24 4.06
N LYS A 132 7.70 16.33 3.99
CA LYS A 132 7.37 17.51 3.17
C LYS A 132 7.96 17.43 1.77
N ARG A 133 9.02 16.66 1.59
CA ARG A 133 9.77 16.53 0.33
C ARG A 133 9.99 15.06 -0.01
N ILE A 134 9.98 14.77 -1.31
CA ILE A 134 10.23 13.40 -1.82
C ILE A 134 11.59 12.89 -1.34
N ARG A 135 12.64 13.74 -1.37
CA ARG A 135 13.98 13.36 -0.93
C ARG A 135 14.00 12.88 0.53
N GLU A 136 13.36 13.59 1.44
CA GLU A 136 13.26 13.20 2.86
C GLU A 136 12.61 11.82 3.03
N ALA A 137 11.54 11.56 2.26
CA ALA A 137 10.87 10.27 2.26
C ALA A 137 11.78 9.15 1.71
N MET A 138 12.51 9.40 0.63
CA MET A 138 13.42 8.41 0.04
C MET A 138 14.60 8.11 0.96
N GLU A 139 15.26 9.14 1.52
CA GLU A 139 16.37 9.00 2.47
C GLU A 139 15.94 8.19 3.71
N SER A 140 14.70 8.34 4.21
CA SER A 140 14.19 7.55 5.33
C SER A 140 14.13 6.04 5.06
N LEU A 141 14.05 5.63 3.80
CA LEU A 141 14.08 4.21 3.42
C LEU A 141 15.51 3.64 3.33
N ASP A 142 16.49 4.49 3.06
CA ASP A 142 17.90 4.07 3.03
C ASP A 142 18.44 3.79 4.44
N GLU A 143 17.78 4.31 5.49
CA GLU A 143 18.17 4.20 6.89
C GLU A 143 17.49 3.07 7.67
N ARG A 144 16.57 2.33 7.04
CA ARG A 144 15.81 1.27 7.73
C ARG A 144 15.59 0.03 6.86
N GLU A 145 15.39 -1.09 7.52
CA GLU A 145 14.94 -2.31 6.88
C GLU A 145 13.48 -2.21 6.42
N PRO A 146 13.10 -2.94 5.37
CA PRO A 146 11.71 -3.03 4.95
C PRO A 146 10.80 -3.52 6.07
N GLU A 147 9.62 -2.92 6.20
CA GLU A 147 8.65 -3.34 7.18
C GLU A 147 7.84 -4.55 6.70
N TYR A 148 7.48 -5.42 7.65
CA TYR A 148 6.67 -6.60 7.37
C TYR A 148 5.27 -6.43 8.00
N PHE A 149 4.24 -6.67 7.19
CA PHE A 149 2.85 -6.61 7.61
C PHE A 149 2.17 -7.95 7.33
N THR A 150 1.87 -8.69 8.41
CA THR A 150 1.04 -9.90 8.38
C THR A 150 -0.24 -9.60 9.16
N PRO A 151 -1.30 -9.10 8.52
CA PRO A 151 -2.49 -8.63 9.20
C PRO A 151 -3.22 -9.75 9.93
N ARG A 152 -3.67 -9.48 11.17
CA ARG A 152 -4.66 -10.27 11.91
C ARG A 152 -5.90 -9.42 12.14
N PRO A 153 -6.91 -9.50 11.24
CA PRO A 153 -8.13 -8.73 11.38
C PRO A 153 -9.02 -9.31 12.46
N VAL A 154 -9.39 -8.46 13.41
CA VAL A 154 -10.31 -8.78 14.51
C VAL A 154 -11.59 -7.99 14.30
N THR A 155 -12.74 -8.67 14.25
CA THR A 155 -14.05 -8.01 14.19
C THR A 155 -14.40 -7.47 15.57
N VAL A 156 -14.77 -6.21 15.64
CA VAL A 156 -15.25 -5.52 16.85
C VAL A 156 -16.65 -4.98 16.61
N ASN A 157 -17.33 -4.47 17.67
CA ASN A 157 -18.70 -3.98 17.56
C ASN A 157 -18.88 -2.89 16.48
N ASP A 158 -17.87 -2.03 16.27
CA ASP A 158 -17.92 -0.90 15.34
C ASP A 158 -16.94 -1.07 14.17
N GLY A 159 -16.75 -2.27 13.64
CA GLY A 159 -15.94 -2.50 12.46
C GLY A 159 -14.86 -3.55 12.60
N ILE A 160 -13.68 -3.27 12.07
CA ILE A 160 -12.54 -4.19 12.07
C ILE A 160 -11.30 -3.46 12.60
N VAL A 161 -10.55 -4.14 13.46
CA VAL A 161 -9.19 -3.73 13.85
C VAL A 161 -8.21 -4.74 13.29
N SER A 162 -7.34 -4.30 12.40
CA SER A 162 -6.26 -5.13 11.85
C SER A 162 -5.00 -4.94 12.69
N LEU A 163 -4.63 -5.96 13.43
CA LEU A 163 -3.41 -5.98 14.24
C LEU A 163 -2.22 -6.36 13.36
N TYR A 164 -1.07 -5.76 13.61
CA TYR A 164 0.19 -6.08 12.93
C TYR A 164 1.24 -6.54 13.93
N GLU A 165 2.25 -7.26 13.47
CA GLU A 165 3.34 -7.74 14.31
C GLU A 165 4.01 -6.58 15.06
N GLY A 166 4.22 -6.76 16.36
CA GLY A 166 4.65 -5.71 17.30
C GLY A 166 3.52 -5.05 18.09
N ASP A 167 2.24 -5.22 17.70
CA ASP A 167 1.11 -4.80 18.54
C ASP A 167 0.99 -5.71 19.75
N ALA A 168 0.68 -5.14 20.92
CA ALA A 168 0.54 -5.90 22.18
C ALA A 168 -0.51 -7.01 22.11
N GLY A 169 -1.57 -6.81 21.32
CA GLY A 169 -2.65 -7.77 21.13
C GLY A 169 -2.42 -8.75 19.97
N TYR A 170 -1.34 -8.63 19.22
CA TYR A 170 -1.16 -9.38 17.97
C TYR A 170 -1.16 -10.89 18.16
N ALA A 171 -0.47 -11.40 19.18
CA ALA A 171 -0.33 -12.84 19.40
C ALA A 171 -1.65 -13.52 19.80
N THR A 172 -2.48 -12.83 20.56
CA THR A 172 -3.74 -13.32 21.15
C THR A 172 -4.99 -12.82 20.43
N GLU A 173 -4.82 -11.93 19.43
CA GLU A 173 -5.92 -11.23 18.73
C GLU A 173 -6.81 -10.41 19.69
N ASP A 174 -6.22 -9.94 20.81
CA ASP A 174 -6.89 -9.14 21.82
C ASP A 174 -6.67 -7.65 21.57
N VAL A 175 -7.68 -6.98 21.01
CA VAL A 175 -7.62 -5.53 20.76
C VAL A 175 -7.56 -4.67 22.02
N SER A 176 -7.91 -5.25 23.21
CA SER A 176 -7.89 -4.57 24.50
C SER A 176 -6.54 -4.64 25.21
N ALA A 177 -5.62 -5.52 24.76
CA ALA A 177 -4.31 -5.71 25.36
C ALA A 177 -3.57 -4.38 25.54
N ALA A 178 -3.09 -4.10 26.76
CA ALA A 178 -2.33 -2.89 27.05
C ALA A 178 -0.89 -2.99 26.53
N GLY A 179 -0.32 -1.88 26.06
CA GLY A 179 1.04 -1.78 25.54
C GLY A 179 1.11 -1.20 24.14
N ARG A 180 2.21 -1.50 23.43
CA ARG A 180 2.48 -0.99 22.07
C ARG A 180 1.31 -1.17 21.15
N ARG A 181 1.03 -0.14 20.37
CA ARG A 181 0.03 -0.14 19.29
C ARG A 181 0.72 -0.23 17.93
N ARG A 182 0.30 -1.20 17.11
CA ARG A 182 0.62 -1.28 15.70
C ARG A 182 -0.58 -1.89 14.98
N ARG A 183 -1.57 -1.05 14.66
CA ARG A 183 -2.87 -1.51 14.18
C ARG A 183 -3.55 -0.51 13.25
N LEU A 184 -4.43 -1.03 12.39
CA LEU A 184 -5.34 -0.22 11.59
C LEU A 184 -6.76 -0.39 12.11
N ILE A 185 -7.38 0.68 12.54
CA ILE A 185 -8.76 0.74 13.02
C ILE A 185 -9.63 1.20 11.86
N MET A 186 -10.58 0.36 11.47
CA MET A 186 -11.48 0.54 10.34
C MET A 186 -12.93 0.47 10.84
N PRO A 187 -13.48 1.59 11.37
CA PRO A 187 -14.85 1.62 11.85
C PRO A 187 -15.84 1.47 10.68
N ASN A 188 -17.05 0.98 10.97
CA ASN A 188 -18.15 0.91 10.01
C ASN A 188 -18.57 2.29 9.51
N ALA A 189 -18.43 3.32 10.36
CA ALA A 189 -18.65 4.71 10.01
C ALA A 189 -17.55 5.59 10.61
N GLY A 190 -17.06 6.55 9.79
CA GLY A 190 -16.01 7.45 10.23
C GLY A 190 -14.63 7.16 9.60
N ALA A 191 -13.64 7.93 10.01
CA ALA A 191 -12.31 7.86 9.43
C ALA A 191 -11.51 6.67 9.97
N TRP A 192 -10.80 6.00 9.10
CA TRP A 192 -9.80 5.01 9.48
C TRP A 192 -8.63 5.67 10.20
N ARG A 193 -7.98 4.91 11.09
CA ARG A 193 -6.80 5.37 11.84
C ARG A 193 -5.75 4.27 11.94
N PHE A 194 -4.55 4.57 11.49
CA PHE A 194 -3.38 3.74 11.73
C PHE A 194 -2.64 4.24 12.97
N GLU A 195 -2.42 3.35 13.91
CA GLU A 195 -1.69 3.58 15.16
C GLU A 195 -0.38 2.79 15.12
N ASP A 196 0.75 3.46 15.37
CA ASP A 196 2.08 2.86 15.51
C ASP A 196 2.88 3.66 16.54
N PHE A 197 2.73 3.28 17.81
CA PHE A 197 3.38 3.94 18.94
C PHE A 197 3.44 3.00 20.17
N ASP A 198 4.32 3.32 21.14
CA ASP A 198 4.47 2.61 22.43
C ASP A 198 3.38 2.98 23.42
#